data_69fd766d2e5e0b6f0b770ea007e44f22
#
_entry.id   69fd766d2e5e0b6f0b770ea007e44f22
#
_cell.length_a   1.000
_cell.length_b   1.000
_cell.length_c   1.000
_cell.angle_alpha   90.00
_cell.angle_beta   90.00
_cell.angle_gamma   90.00
#
_symmetry.space_group_name_H-M   'P 1'
#
loop_
_entity.id
_entity.type
_entity.pdbx_description
1 polymer ?
#
loop_
_entity_poly.entity_id
_entity_poly.type
_entity_poly.pdbx_seq_one_letter_code
_entity_poly.pdbx_strand_id
1 'polypeptide(L)'
;YQGDPKIEPVAICCYAPLEKVYNYNPIPEAIAPDKRHHIKGAQTNLWAEYLYTPEIMQYRAFPREIALAEAVWSPISGRDFKDFSHRLDNAYVRLDMHGANYHIPQPEQPLPNVDPKESYEKTVSSLNFIAFTDSAELSLKTTRPIRIVYTRDGSTPRLSSESYTMPLKVTKSEVIRVASILPSGKTSPVREITFEKQTLAPAATVANLKPGLATKTSIGDYYQATDLIGVT
;
A
#
# COMPACT_ATOMS: atom_id res chain seq x y z
N TYR A 1 -5.58 1.17 8.33
CA TYR A 1 -4.90 0.46 7.24
C TYR A 1 -3.40 0.74 7.26
N GLN A 2 -2.57 -0.23 6.89
CA GLN A 2 -1.11 -0.11 6.79
C GLN A 2 -0.65 -0.02 5.33
N GLY A 3 -1.46 -0.44 4.40
CA GLY A 3 -1.32 -0.37 2.96
C GLY A 3 -2.64 -0.02 2.29
N ASP A 4 -2.83 -0.44 1.03
CA ASP A 4 -4.05 -0.18 0.28
C ASP A 4 -5.27 -0.85 0.95
N PRO A 5 -6.30 -0.08 1.34
CA PRO A 5 -7.50 -0.61 1.98
C PRO A 5 -8.23 -1.69 1.19
N LYS A 6 -8.04 -1.74 -0.14
CA LYS A 6 -8.70 -2.71 -1.02
C LYS A 6 -8.18 -4.14 -0.85
N ILE A 7 -6.96 -4.29 -0.32
CA ILE A 7 -6.29 -5.59 -0.17
C ILE A 7 -6.00 -5.94 1.29
N GLU A 8 -6.29 -5.03 2.22
CA GLU A 8 -6.12 -5.29 3.65
C GLU A 8 -7.44 -5.73 4.31
N PRO A 9 -7.37 -6.46 5.44
CA PRO A 9 -8.55 -6.71 6.26
C PRO A 9 -9.28 -5.41 6.59
N VAL A 10 -10.62 -5.46 6.65
CA VAL A 10 -11.45 -4.27 6.93
C VAL A 10 -11.07 -3.64 8.26
N ALA A 11 -10.93 -2.32 8.27
CA ALA A 11 -10.69 -1.50 9.47
C ALA A 11 -11.66 -0.32 9.52
N ILE A 12 -11.78 0.31 10.68
CA ILE A 12 -12.74 1.40 10.88
C ILE A 12 -12.46 2.59 9.95
N CYS A 13 -11.20 2.96 9.80
CA CYS A 13 -10.77 4.04 8.91
C CYS A 13 -9.24 4.08 8.79
N CYS A 14 -8.83 5.01 8.05
CA CYS A 14 -7.63 5.83 8.14
C CYS A 14 -6.34 5.07 7.81
N TYR A 15 -5.54 5.72 6.97
CA TYR A 15 -4.23 5.24 6.57
C TYR A 15 -3.18 5.63 7.61
N ALA A 16 -2.59 4.63 8.25
CA ALA A 16 -1.52 4.78 9.23
C ALA A 16 -0.40 3.77 8.95
N PRO A 17 0.39 4.01 7.89
CA PRO A 17 1.51 3.13 7.56
C PRO A 17 2.60 3.21 8.64
N LEU A 18 3.50 2.23 8.61
CA LEU A 18 4.57 2.10 9.57
C LEU A 18 5.42 3.38 9.69
N GLU A 19 5.77 4.00 8.57
CA GLU A 19 6.58 5.22 8.54
C GLU A 19 5.89 6.40 9.23
N LYS A 20 4.58 6.54 9.06
CA LYS A 20 3.79 7.58 9.74
C LYS A 20 3.81 7.41 11.25
N VAL A 21 3.74 6.17 11.74
CA VAL A 21 3.83 5.86 13.16
C VAL A 21 5.25 6.10 13.68
N TYR A 22 6.28 5.71 12.94
CA TYR A 22 7.67 5.94 13.29
C TYR A 22 8.03 7.43 13.39
N ASN A 23 7.49 8.24 12.49
CA ASN A 23 7.72 9.69 12.45
C ASN A 23 6.81 10.47 13.41
N TYR A 24 5.93 9.79 14.14
CA TYR A 24 5.06 10.44 15.11
C TYR A 24 5.87 11.19 16.18
N ASN A 25 5.52 12.47 16.40
CA ASN A 25 6.06 13.26 17.49
C ASN A 25 5.03 13.32 18.62
N PRO A 26 5.30 12.69 19.79
CA PRO A 26 4.37 12.73 20.92
C PRO A 26 4.24 14.11 21.56
N ILE A 27 5.16 15.04 21.27
CA ILE A 27 5.13 16.40 21.82
C ILE A 27 4.68 17.37 20.73
N PRO A 28 3.42 17.82 20.72
CA PRO A 28 2.94 18.81 19.75
C PRO A 28 3.75 20.11 19.80
N GLU A 29 4.05 20.67 18.63
CA GLU A 29 4.81 21.92 18.51
C GLU A 29 4.15 23.10 19.24
N ALA A 30 2.83 23.11 19.32
CA ALA A 30 2.04 24.14 20.02
C ALA A 30 2.29 24.16 21.54
N ILE A 31 2.90 23.13 22.13
CA ILE A 31 3.18 23.11 23.57
C ILE A 31 4.44 23.90 23.85
N ALA A 32 4.31 24.91 24.74
CA ALA A 32 5.42 25.74 25.19
C ALA A 32 6.53 24.88 25.81
N PRO A 33 7.82 25.20 25.56
CA PRO A 33 8.95 24.39 25.99
C PRO A 33 8.95 24.03 27.48
N ASP A 34 8.56 24.97 28.35
CA ASP A 34 8.47 24.79 29.80
C ASP A 34 7.35 23.83 30.23
N LYS A 35 6.39 23.52 29.35
CA LYS A 35 5.29 22.60 29.59
C LYS A 35 5.49 21.20 29.00
N ARG A 36 6.49 21.02 28.15
CA ARG A 36 6.73 19.74 27.45
C ARG A 36 6.96 18.57 28.39
N HIS A 37 7.49 18.82 29.59
CA HIS A 37 7.74 17.79 30.60
C HIS A 37 6.45 17.14 31.16
N HIS A 38 5.27 17.72 30.88
CA HIS A 38 3.98 17.11 31.23
C HIS A 38 3.59 15.97 30.30
N ILE A 39 4.14 15.93 29.08
CA ILE A 39 3.94 14.79 28.16
C ILE A 39 4.86 13.66 28.61
N LYS A 40 4.27 12.56 29.09
CA LYS A 40 5.01 11.43 29.67
C LYS A 40 5.21 10.28 28.69
N GLY A 41 4.54 10.30 27.55
CA GLY A 41 4.61 9.26 26.53
C GLY A 41 3.44 9.31 25.57
N ALA A 42 3.24 8.23 24.84
CA ALA A 42 2.11 8.03 23.94
C ALA A 42 1.59 6.60 24.09
N GLN A 43 0.40 6.35 23.54
CA GLN A 43 -0.21 5.02 23.50
C GLN A 43 -0.82 4.77 22.13
N THR A 44 -0.96 3.50 21.77
CA THR A 44 -1.82 3.04 20.67
C THR A 44 -3.08 2.45 21.24
N ASN A 45 -4.16 2.51 20.46
CA ASN A 45 -5.42 1.88 20.82
C ASN A 45 -5.80 0.88 19.74
N LEU A 46 -6.20 -0.32 20.17
CA LEU A 46 -6.76 -1.36 19.31
C LEU A 46 -8.26 -1.45 19.64
N TRP A 47 -9.08 -0.92 18.75
CA TRP A 47 -10.53 -0.89 18.89
C TRP A 47 -11.17 -2.18 18.39
N ALA A 48 -12.04 -2.79 19.19
CA ALA A 48 -12.53 -4.15 19.00
C ALA A 48 -13.47 -4.35 17.80
N GLU A 49 -14.02 -3.29 17.21
CA GLU A 49 -15.05 -3.38 16.17
C GLU A 49 -14.66 -4.24 14.95
N TYR A 50 -13.34 -4.27 14.66
CA TYR A 50 -12.80 -5.04 13.52
C TYR A 50 -11.69 -6.01 13.94
N LEU A 51 -11.61 -6.37 15.24
CA LEU A 51 -10.59 -7.25 15.80
C LEU A 51 -11.23 -8.53 16.33
N TYR A 52 -11.77 -9.34 15.43
CA TYR A 52 -12.52 -10.54 15.77
C TYR A 52 -11.67 -11.79 16.03
N THR A 53 -10.34 -11.72 15.82
CA THR A 53 -9.40 -12.79 16.21
C THR A 53 -8.09 -12.21 16.74
N PRO A 54 -7.35 -12.99 17.60
CA PRO A 54 -6.03 -12.59 18.07
C PRO A 54 -5.05 -12.32 16.92
N GLU A 55 -5.12 -13.06 15.83
CA GLU A 55 -4.24 -12.90 14.66
C GLU A 55 -4.47 -11.56 13.97
N ILE A 56 -5.74 -11.13 13.83
CA ILE A 56 -6.08 -9.80 13.28
C ILE A 56 -5.59 -8.71 14.23
N MET A 57 -5.75 -8.87 15.53
CA MET A 57 -5.24 -7.92 16.52
C MET A 57 -3.71 -7.77 16.40
N GLN A 58 -2.97 -8.87 16.35
CA GLN A 58 -1.52 -8.89 16.20
C GLN A 58 -1.09 -8.28 14.86
N TYR A 59 -1.79 -8.61 13.76
CA TYR A 59 -1.57 -8.00 12.45
C TYR A 59 -1.75 -6.47 12.48
N ARG A 60 -2.72 -5.96 13.24
CA ARG A 60 -2.93 -4.52 13.38
C ARG A 60 -1.89 -3.86 14.29
N ALA A 61 -1.43 -4.54 15.32
CA ALA A 61 -0.42 -4.04 16.24
C ALA A 61 0.97 -4.01 15.59
N PHE A 62 1.42 -5.14 15.06
CA PHE A 62 2.79 -5.29 14.58
C PHE A 62 2.95 -5.05 13.08
N PRO A 63 4.03 -4.33 12.70
CA PRO A 63 5.15 -3.79 13.49
C PRO A 63 4.93 -2.38 14.06
N ARG A 64 3.75 -1.78 13.97
CA ARG A 64 3.51 -0.37 14.37
C ARG A 64 3.78 -0.12 15.85
N GLU A 65 3.50 -1.09 16.74
CA GLU A 65 3.84 -0.99 18.16
C GLU A 65 5.36 -0.85 18.38
N ILE A 66 6.16 -1.54 17.57
CA ILE A 66 7.63 -1.43 17.62
C ILE A 66 8.05 -0.04 17.15
N ALA A 67 7.40 0.50 16.11
CA ALA A 67 7.67 1.84 15.63
C ALA A 67 7.29 2.92 16.66
N LEU A 68 6.15 2.78 17.32
CA LEU A 68 5.77 3.71 18.39
C LEU A 68 6.73 3.60 19.58
N ALA A 69 7.13 2.40 19.98
CA ALA A 69 8.09 2.22 21.05
C ALA A 69 9.38 3.00 20.76
N GLU A 70 9.94 2.89 19.56
CA GLU A 70 11.12 3.68 19.20
C GLU A 70 10.81 5.18 19.14
N ALA A 71 9.63 5.57 18.64
CA ALA A 71 9.22 6.97 18.57
C ALA A 71 9.11 7.66 19.94
N VAL A 72 8.78 6.92 21.02
CA VAL A 72 8.69 7.51 22.37
C VAL A 72 9.99 7.39 23.17
N TRP A 73 10.90 6.49 22.78
CA TRP A 73 12.17 6.27 23.48
C TRP A 73 13.36 6.98 22.81
N SER A 74 13.23 7.40 21.54
CA SER A 74 14.31 8.01 20.77
C SER A 74 14.00 9.45 20.39
N PRO A 75 14.95 10.38 20.52
CA PRO A 75 14.75 11.74 20.06
C PRO A 75 14.53 11.80 18.55
N ILE A 76 13.69 12.70 18.11
CA ILE A 76 13.31 12.86 16.68
C ILE A 76 14.56 13.03 15.79
N SER A 77 15.55 13.80 16.26
CA SER A 77 16.79 14.09 15.51
C SER A 77 17.67 12.85 15.25
N GLY A 78 17.45 11.76 15.99
CA GLY A 78 18.22 10.52 15.84
C GLY A 78 17.46 9.42 15.10
N ARG A 79 16.26 9.70 14.57
CA ARG A 79 15.45 8.69 13.90
C ARG A 79 15.78 8.60 12.41
N ASP A 80 15.98 7.37 11.93
CA ASP A 80 16.13 7.03 10.52
C ASP A 80 15.23 5.85 10.20
N PHE A 81 14.19 6.10 9.38
CA PHE A 81 13.20 5.07 9.02
C PHE A 81 13.82 3.93 8.20
N LYS A 82 14.83 4.20 7.40
CA LYS A 82 15.50 3.18 6.61
C LYS A 82 16.30 2.24 7.51
N ASP A 83 17.06 2.77 8.45
CA ASP A 83 17.76 1.99 9.46
C ASP A 83 16.79 1.19 10.34
N PHE A 84 15.73 1.84 10.83
CA PHE A 84 14.67 1.17 11.58
C PHE A 84 14.07 -0.02 10.79
N SER A 85 13.79 0.17 9.50
CA SER A 85 13.25 -0.88 8.64
C SER A 85 14.18 -2.09 8.51
N HIS A 86 15.49 -1.89 8.50
CA HIS A 86 16.47 -2.99 8.54
C HIS A 86 16.49 -3.70 9.90
N ARG A 87 16.43 -2.94 10.98
CA ARG A 87 16.40 -3.53 12.34
C ARG A 87 15.13 -4.33 12.64
N LEU A 88 14.03 -4.02 11.95
CA LEU A 88 12.78 -4.80 12.05
C LEU A 88 12.96 -6.27 11.67
N ASP A 89 13.89 -6.63 10.80
CA ASP A 89 14.12 -8.03 10.42
C ASP A 89 14.46 -8.88 11.65
N ASN A 90 15.24 -8.33 12.60
CA ASN A 90 15.52 -8.99 13.89
C ASN A 90 14.30 -9.02 14.82
N ALA A 91 13.44 -8.01 14.76
CA ALA A 91 12.22 -8.01 15.55
C ALA A 91 11.21 -9.06 15.03
N TYR A 92 11.12 -9.25 13.73
CA TYR A 92 10.29 -10.30 13.13
C TYR A 92 10.74 -11.71 13.54
N VAL A 93 12.04 -11.96 13.64
CA VAL A 93 12.54 -13.24 14.20
C VAL A 93 12.00 -13.50 15.61
N ARG A 94 11.98 -12.47 16.47
CA ARG A 94 11.40 -12.58 17.81
C ARG A 94 9.89 -12.79 17.79
N LEU A 95 9.17 -12.09 16.94
CA LEU A 95 7.72 -12.30 16.77
C LEU A 95 7.42 -13.72 16.29
N ASP A 96 8.22 -14.26 15.35
CA ASP A 96 8.08 -15.64 14.88
C ASP A 96 8.35 -16.65 16.01
N MET A 97 9.34 -16.43 16.86
CA MET A 97 9.61 -17.29 18.05
C MET A 97 8.42 -17.32 19.02
N HIS A 98 7.66 -16.25 19.12
CA HIS A 98 6.45 -16.17 19.94
C HIS A 98 5.17 -16.57 19.20
N GLY A 99 5.25 -17.00 17.95
CA GLY A 99 4.10 -17.33 17.12
C GLY A 99 3.17 -16.15 16.86
N ALA A 100 3.67 -14.92 17.02
CA ALA A 100 2.86 -13.72 16.80
C ALA A 100 2.68 -13.44 15.31
N ASN A 101 1.46 -13.06 14.92
CA ASN A 101 1.19 -12.57 13.59
C ASN A 101 1.63 -11.11 13.43
N TYR A 102 1.94 -10.69 12.21
CA TYR A 102 2.34 -9.31 11.91
C TYR A 102 2.13 -8.96 10.44
N HIS A 103 2.01 -7.69 10.18
CA HIS A 103 1.87 -7.17 8.83
C HIS A 103 3.21 -7.23 8.07
N ILE A 104 3.17 -7.81 6.87
CA ILE A 104 4.20 -7.69 5.84
C ILE A 104 3.58 -6.93 4.68
N PRO A 105 4.10 -5.74 4.30
CA PRO A 105 3.46 -4.92 3.27
C PRO A 105 3.44 -5.64 1.93
N GLN A 106 2.27 -5.68 1.29
CA GLN A 106 2.10 -6.24 -0.04
C GLN A 106 2.68 -5.30 -1.10
N PRO A 107 3.20 -5.82 -2.22
CA PRO A 107 3.57 -4.99 -3.36
C PRO A 107 2.33 -4.29 -3.94
N GLU A 108 2.42 -2.99 -4.20
CA GLU A 108 1.38 -2.14 -4.73
C GLU A 108 1.85 -1.45 -6.00
N GLN A 109 0.92 -1.10 -6.87
CA GLN A 109 1.21 -0.39 -8.11
C GLN A 109 1.07 1.12 -7.87
N PRO A 110 2.14 1.92 -8.02
CA PRO A 110 2.01 3.37 -7.96
C PRO A 110 1.18 3.86 -9.15
N LEU A 111 0.23 4.74 -8.90
CA LEU A 111 -0.50 5.42 -9.96
C LEU A 111 0.39 6.55 -10.52
N PRO A 112 0.52 6.67 -11.85
CA PRO A 112 1.26 7.76 -12.46
C PRO A 112 0.49 9.09 -12.31
N ASN A 113 1.24 10.18 -12.23
CA ASN A 113 0.69 11.55 -12.28
C ASN A 113 -0.29 11.93 -11.17
N VAL A 114 -0.17 11.32 -10.00
CA VAL A 114 -0.95 11.69 -8.81
C VAL A 114 -0.13 12.66 -7.96
N ASP A 115 -0.79 13.70 -7.41
CA ASP A 115 -0.14 14.64 -6.50
C ASP A 115 0.40 13.87 -5.26
N PRO A 116 1.68 14.03 -4.92
CA PRO A 116 2.24 13.41 -3.70
C PRO A 116 1.54 13.82 -2.39
N LYS A 117 0.75 14.89 -2.42
CA LYS A 117 -0.07 15.35 -1.29
C LYS A 117 -1.40 14.62 -1.16
N GLU A 118 -1.82 13.88 -2.18
CA GLU A 118 -3.03 13.07 -2.13
C GLU A 118 -2.89 11.97 -1.07
N SER A 119 -4.02 11.52 -0.58
CA SER A 119 -4.04 10.42 0.36
C SER A 119 -3.49 9.14 -0.28
N TYR A 120 -2.83 8.30 0.50
CA TYR A 120 -2.12 7.13 -0.01
C TYR A 120 -3.00 6.21 -0.86
N GLU A 121 -4.24 5.97 -0.46
CA GLU A 121 -5.21 5.15 -1.19
C GLU A 121 -5.53 5.67 -2.59
N LYS A 122 -5.25 6.96 -2.86
CA LYS A 122 -5.37 7.57 -4.18
C LYS A 122 -4.09 7.49 -5.01
N THR A 123 -2.96 7.17 -4.39
CA THR A 123 -1.65 7.13 -5.04
C THR A 123 -1.23 5.76 -5.51
N VAL A 124 -1.99 4.72 -5.16
CA VAL A 124 -1.69 3.33 -5.50
C VAL A 124 -2.87 2.62 -6.12
N SER A 125 -2.58 1.60 -6.88
CA SER A 125 -3.56 0.65 -7.39
C SER A 125 -3.21 -0.75 -6.92
N SER A 126 -4.23 -1.48 -6.50
CA SER A 126 -4.17 -2.92 -6.26
C SER A 126 -4.95 -3.71 -7.30
N LEU A 127 -5.17 -3.13 -8.48
CA LEU A 127 -5.84 -3.82 -9.57
C LEU A 127 -5.10 -5.11 -9.90
N ASN A 128 -5.86 -6.18 -10.01
CA ASN A 128 -5.35 -7.51 -10.34
C ASN A 128 -5.55 -7.85 -11.83
N PHE A 129 -6.04 -6.91 -12.63
CA PHE A 129 -6.29 -7.08 -14.05
C PHE A 129 -5.83 -5.85 -14.84
N ILE A 130 -5.01 -6.06 -15.87
CA ILE A 130 -4.49 -5.01 -16.75
C ILE A 130 -4.68 -5.46 -18.21
N ALA A 131 -5.57 -4.79 -18.94
CA ALA A 131 -5.70 -4.97 -20.38
C ALA A 131 -4.75 -4.01 -21.12
N PHE A 132 -4.13 -4.47 -22.21
CA PHE A 132 -3.23 -3.66 -23.03
C PHE A 132 -3.22 -4.12 -24.49
N THR A 133 -2.78 -3.26 -25.41
CA THR A 133 -2.71 -3.58 -26.84
C THR A 133 -1.31 -3.97 -27.29
N ASP A 134 -0.31 -3.18 -26.99
CA ASP A 134 1.07 -3.40 -27.45
C ASP A 134 1.95 -3.98 -26.37
N SER A 135 2.12 -3.25 -25.28
CA SER A 135 2.84 -3.66 -24.08
C SER A 135 2.30 -2.94 -22.85
N ALA A 136 2.46 -3.57 -21.70
CA ALA A 136 2.21 -2.98 -20.39
C ALA A 136 3.50 -2.99 -19.58
N GLU A 137 3.54 -2.17 -18.53
CA GLU A 137 4.61 -2.16 -17.55
C GLU A 137 4.04 -2.35 -16.16
N LEU A 138 4.63 -3.28 -15.41
CA LEU A 138 4.30 -3.49 -14.00
C LEU A 138 5.33 -2.80 -13.13
N SER A 139 4.96 -1.67 -12.56
CA SER A 139 5.72 -0.99 -11.51
C SER A 139 5.18 -1.36 -10.13
N LEU A 140 6.09 -1.69 -9.21
CA LEU A 140 5.74 -2.12 -7.85
C LEU A 140 6.49 -1.30 -6.81
N LYS A 141 5.80 -0.99 -5.71
CA LYS A 141 6.38 -0.40 -4.49
C LYS A 141 5.79 -1.04 -3.25
N THR A 142 6.40 -0.78 -2.12
CA THR A 142 5.91 -1.18 -0.80
C THR A 142 5.97 -0.01 0.16
N THR A 143 5.19 -0.06 1.24
CA THR A 143 5.12 1.01 2.26
C THR A 143 6.39 1.14 3.12
N ARG A 144 7.33 0.22 2.99
CA ARG A 144 8.69 0.28 3.54
C ARG A 144 9.66 -0.46 2.65
N PRO A 145 10.97 -0.19 2.71
CA PRO A 145 11.96 -0.98 1.98
C PRO A 145 11.90 -2.46 2.38
N ILE A 146 11.54 -3.32 1.44
CA ILE A 146 11.50 -4.78 1.60
C ILE A 146 11.69 -5.41 0.22
N ARG A 147 12.31 -6.59 0.18
CA ARG A 147 12.50 -7.31 -1.06
C ARG A 147 11.15 -7.76 -1.63
N ILE A 148 10.91 -7.48 -2.91
CA ILE A 148 9.78 -7.99 -3.68
C ILE A 148 10.30 -9.13 -4.56
N VAL A 149 9.55 -10.22 -4.62
CA VAL A 149 9.80 -11.37 -5.50
C VAL A 149 8.60 -11.66 -6.38
N TYR A 150 8.84 -12.23 -7.55
CA TYR A 150 7.76 -12.55 -8.47
C TYR A 150 7.99 -13.86 -9.21
N THR A 151 6.92 -14.39 -9.82
CA THR A 151 6.92 -15.55 -10.71
C THR A 151 6.01 -15.29 -11.91
N ARG A 152 6.34 -15.90 -13.07
CA ARG A 152 5.55 -15.84 -14.30
C ARG A 152 5.05 -17.20 -14.75
N ASP A 153 5.42 -18.26 -14.04
CA ASP A 153 5.10 -19.65 -14.32
C ASP A 153 3.92 -20.19 -13.50
N GLY A 154 3.24 -19.29 -12.76
CA GLY A 154 2.13 -19.67 -11.88
C GLY A 154 2.55 -20.25 -10.53
N SER A 155 3.85 -20.44 -10.27
CA SER A 155 4.32 -20.89 -8.96
C SER A 155 4.14 -19.82 -7.89
N THR A 156 4.10 -20.24 -6.63
CA THR A 156 4.05 -19.30 -5.50
C THR A 156 5.42 -18.65 -5.29
N PRO A 157 5.51 -17.31 -5.25
CA PRO A 157 6.76 -16.61 -4.96
C PRO A 157 7.36 -17.04 -3.62
N ARG A 158 8.69 -17.27 -3.60
CA ARG A 158 9.48 -17.72 -2.45
C ARG A 158 10.88 -17.12 -2.48
N LEU A 159 11.69 -17.39 -1.48
CA LEU A 159 13.01 -16.78 -1.30
C LEU A 159 13.94 -16.99 -2.52
N SER A 160 13.80 -18.12 -3.22
CA SER A 160 14.55 -18.42 -4.45
C SER A 160 13.95 -17.82 -5.72
N SER A 161 12.77 -17.19 -5.65
CA SER A 161 12.15 -16.57 -6.81
C SER A 161 12.88 -15.30 -7.23
N GLU A 162 12.63 -14.87 -8.46
CA GLU A 162 13.26 -13.70 -9.06
C GLU A 162 12.92 -12.45 -8.26
N SER A 163 13.92 -11.59 -8.04
CA SER A 163 13.75 -10.33 -7.33
C SER A 163 13.30 -9.23 -8.28
N TYR A 164 12.27 -8.50 -7.88
CA TYR A 164 11.86 -7.30 -8.58
C TYR A 164 12.84 -6.15 -8.27
N THR A 165 13.56 -5.69 -9.28
CA THR A 165 14.56 -4.61 -9.16
C THR A 165 14.25 -3.43 -10.08
N MET A 166 13.41 -3.64 -11.08
CA MET A 166 12.98 -2.62 -12.05
C MET A 166 11.59 -2.98 -12.59
N PRO A 167 10.87 -2.02 -13.20
CA PRO A 167 9.58 -2.29 -13.81
C PRO A 167 9.62 -3.45 -14.83
N LEU A 168 8.61 -4.33 -14.74
CA LEU A 168 8.54 -5.52 -15.59
C LEU A 168 7.74 -5.20 -16.85
N LYS A 169 8.39 -5.35 -18.01
CA LYS A 169 7.72 -5.25 -19.30
C LYS A 169 6.92 -6.52 -19.60
N VAL A 170 5.66 -6.33 -20.03
CA VAL A 170 4.73 -7.39 -20.42
C VAL A 170 4.27 -7.13 -21.86
N THR A 171 4.45 -8.12 -22.74
CA THR A 171 4.15 -8.01 -24.18
C THR A 171 3.16 -9.05 -24.68
N LYS A 172 2.79 -10.00 -23.83
CA LYS A 172 1.81 -11.07 -24.08
C LYS A 172 0.90 -11.24 -22.87
N SER A 173 -0.23 -11.89 -23.07
CA SER A 173 -1.11 -12.28 -21.96
C SER A 173 -0.37 -13.23 -21.02
N GLU A 174 -0.34 -12.90 -19.74
CA GLU A 174 0.29 -13.73 -18.71
C GLU A 174 -0.24 -13.35 -17.33
N VAL A 175 0.02 -14.20 -16.35
CA VAL A 175 -0.25 -13.94 -14.94
C VAL A 175 1.07 -13.80 -14.20
N ILE A 176 1.24 -12.69 -13.48
CA ILE A 176 2.41 -12.46 -12.64
C ILE A 176 1.96 -12.54 -11.18
N ARG A 177 2.59 -13.41 -10.40
CA ARG A 177 2.40 -13.49 -8.96
C ARG A 177 3.52 -12.75 -8.27
N VAL A 178 3.16 -11.88 -7.31
CA VAL A 178 4.10 -11.03 -6.59
C VAL A 178 3.89 -11.11 -5.09
N ALA A 179 4.97 -11.03 -4.33
CA ALA A 179 4.93 -10.93 -2.87
C ALA A 179 6.14 -10.16 -2.35
N SER A 180 5.99 -9.50 -1.21
CA SER A 180 7.13 -9.08 -0.41
C SER A 180 7.66 -10.26 0.39
N ILE A 181 8.97 -10.31 0.65
CA ILE A 181 9.59 -11.44 1.34
C ILE A 181 10.60 -10.98 2.36
N LEU A 182 10.52 -11.55 3.55
CA LEU A 182 11.48 -11.35 4.63
C LEU A 182 12.72 -12.25 4.45
N PRO A 183 13.85 -11.93 5.08
CA PRO A 183 15.03 -12.80 5.09
C PRO A 183 14.75 -14.22 5.60
N SER A 184 13.78 -14.38 6.50
CA SER A 184 13.31 -15.69 7.00
C SER A 184 12.60 -16.55 5.94
N GLY A 185 12.23 -15.96 4.79
CA GLY A 185 11.43 -16.62 3.75
C GLY A 185 9.91 -16.43 3.94
N LYS A 186 9.45 -15.83 5.05
CA LYS A 186 8.04 -15.51 5.24
C LYS A 186 7.60 -14.40 4.29
N THR A 187 6.44 -14.57 3.64
CA THR A 187 5.95 -13.66 2.61
C THR A 187 4.74 -12.87 3.09
N SER A 188 4.50 -11.73 2.45
CA SER A 188 3.18 -11.12 2.44
C SER A 188 2.16 -12.05 1.78
N PRO A 189 0.86 -11.79 1.90
CA PRO A 189 -0.11 -12.40 0.99
C PRO A 189 0.34 -12.23 -0.46
N VAL A 190 0.17 -13.29 -1.28
CA VAL A 190 0.56 -13.27 -2.70
C VAL A 190 -0.53 -12.53 -3.48
N ARG A 191 -0.10 -11.59 -4.31
CA ARG A 191 -0.99 -10.95 -5.29
C ARG A 191 -0.77 -11.60 -6.65
N GLU A 192 -1.89 -11.87 -7.31
CA GLU A 192 -1.93 -12.37 -8.68
C GLU A 192 -2.43 -11.27 -9.59
N ILE A 193 -1.62 -10.87 -10.57
CA ILE A 193 -1.93 -9.78 -11.50
C ILE A 193 -2.01 -10.38 -12.90
N THR A 194 -3.21 -10.35 -13.47
CA THR A 194 -3.50 -10.86 -14.82
C THR A 194 -3.28 -9.75 -15.84
N PHE A 195 -2.45 -10.03 -16.82
CA PHE A 195 -2.26 -9.20 -18.01
C PHE A 195 -2.95 -9.84 -19.20
N GLU A 196 -3.80 -9.08 -19.88
CA GLU A 196 -4.51 -9.54 -21.06
C GLU A 196 -4.19 -8.63 -22.26
N LYS A 197 -3.50 -9.21 -23.24
CA LYS A 197 -3.25 -8.52 -24.50
C LYS A 197 -4.50 -8.59 -25.36
N GLN A 198 -5.02 -7.43 -25.70
CA GLN A 198 -6.23 -7.28 -26.51
C GLN A 198 -5.88 -6.80 -27.92
N THR A 199 -6.65 -7.28 -28.90
CA THR A 199 -6.62 -6.76 -30.26
C THR A 199 -7.84 -5.83 -30.45
N LEU A 200 -7.57 -4.58 -30.72
CA LEU A 200 -8.66 -3.64 -31.02
C LEU A 200 -9.31 -3.99 -32.35
N ALA A 201 -10.63 -3.94 -32.40
CA ALA A 201 -11.34 -4.00 -33.69
C ALA A 201 -10.95 -2.81 -34.55
N PRO A 202 -10.87 -2.97 -35.87
CA PRO A 202 -10.68 -1.85 -36.76
C PRO A 202 -11.71 -0.76 -36.50
N ALA A 203 -11.31 0.51 -36.60
CA ALA A 203 -12.23 1.62 -36.47
C ALA A 203 -13.33 1.49 -37.52
N ALA A 204 -14.60 1.54 -37.12
CA ALA A 204 -15.71 1.55 -38.02
C ALA A 204 -15.69 2.86 -38.85
N THR A 205 -15.73 2.75 -40.15
CA THR A 205 -15.91 3.92 -41.02
C THR A 205 -17.38 4.31 -40.97
N VAL A 206 -17.68 5.39 -40.25
CA VAL A 206 -19.04 5.92 -40.16
C VAL A 206 -19.15 7.11 -41.15
N ALA A 207 -19.93 6.93 -42.19
CA ALA A 207 -20.25 8.02 -43.10
C ALA A 207 -21.29 8.96 -42.46
N ASN A 208 -21.18 10.27 -42.75
CA ASN A 208 -22.14 11.30 -42.30
C ASN A 208 -22.23 11.45 -40.74
N LEU A 209 -21.09 11.48 -40.07
CA LEU A 209 -21.05 11.84 -38.65
C LEU A 209 -21.71 13.22 -38.44
N LYS A 210 -22.81 13.24 -37.71
CA LYS A 210 -23.40 14.47 -37.18
C LYS A 210 -22.91 14.66 -35.75
N PRO A 211 -22.65 15.89 -35.27
CA PRO A 211 -22.38 16.14 -33.86
C PRO A 211 -23.55 15.59 -33.04
N GLY A 212 -23.34 14.54 -32.27
CA GLY A 212 -24.39 13.79 -31.56
C GLY A 212 -24.36 13.88 -30.06
N LEU A 213 -23.23 14.25 -29.47
CA LEU A 213 -23.06 14.36 -28.03
C LEU A 213 -22.26 15.60 -27.68
N ALA A 214 -22.88 16.50 -26.91
CA ALA A 214 -22.13 17.51 -26.20
C ALA A 214 -21.61 16.86 -24.89
N THR A 215 -20.29 16.84 -24.71
CA THR A 215 -19.69 16.40 -23.48
C THR A 215 -19.28 17.60 -22.63
N LYS A 216 -19.58 17.55 -21.35
CA LYS A 216 -19.13 18.51 -20.37
C LYS A 216 -18.34 17.76 -19.31
N THR A 217 -17.12 18.18 -19.06
CA THR A 217 -16.30 17.63 -17.97
C THR A 217 -16.37 18.57 -16.79
N SER A 218 -16.72 18.04 -15.64
CA SER A 218 -16.72 18.78 -14.37
C SER A 218 -15.75 18.10 -13.40
N ILE A 219 -15.01 18.91 -12.65
CA ILE A 219 -14.09 18.43 -11.61
C ILE A 219 -14.84 18.45 -10.28
N GLY A 220 -14.87 17.32 -9.59
CA GLY A 220 -15.52 17.19 -8.27
C GLY A 220 -15.71 15.72 -7.87
N ASP A 221 -16.07 15.53 -6.62
CA ASP A 221 -16.41 14.21 -6.09
C ASP A 221 -17.90 13.97 -6.27
N TYR A 222 -18.27 13.09 -7.20
CA TYR A 222 -19.65 12.77 -7.55
C TYR A 222 -19.95 11.32 -7.19
N TYR A 223 -20.88 11.10 -6.28
CA TYR A 223 -21.24 9.76 -5.78
C TYR A 223 -22.49 9.21 -6.47
N GLN A 224 -23.31 10.07 -7.06
CA GLN A 224 -24.56 9.71 -7.75
C GLN A 224 -24.73 10.57 -9.01
N ALA A 225 -25.49 10.06 -10.00
CA ALA A 225 -25.79 10.82 -11.21
C ALA A 225 -26.53 12.13 -10.92
N THR A 226 -27.27 12.20 -9.83
CA THR A 226 -27.98 13.40 -9.37
C THR A 226 -27.05 14.52 -8.92
N ASP A 227 -25.81 14.20 -8.53
CA ASP A 227 -24.82 15.20 -8.09
C ASP A 227 -24.32 16.05 -9.27
N LEU A 228 -24.56 15.59 -10.50
CA LEU A 228 -24.25 16.32 -11.74
C LEU A 228 -25.35 17.29 -12.19
N ILE A 229 -26.52 17.24 -11.53
CA ILE A 229 -27.63 18.12 -11.86
C ILE A 229 -27.32 19.53 -11.33
N GLY A 230 -27.27 20.51 -12.25
CA GLY A 230 -26.97 21.90 -11.90
C GLY A 230 -25.49 22.28 -11.92
N VAL A 231 -24.59 21.36 -12.29
CA VAL A 231 -23.19 21.69 -12.59
C VAL A 231 -23.13 22.43 -13.93
N THR A 232 -22.95 23.75 -13.89
CA THR A 232 -22.90 24.63 -15.07
C THR A 232 -21.48 25.01 -15.45
#